data_91f2d8e6e968087d325d8a21168db857
#
_entry.id   91f2d8e6e968087d325d8a21168db857
#
_cell.length_a   1.000
_cell.length_b   1.000
_cell.length_c   1.000
_cell.angle_alpha   90.00
_cell.angle_beta   90.00
_cell.angle_gamma   90.00
#
_symmetry.space_group_name_H-M   'P 1'
#
loop_
_entity.id
_entity.type
_entity.pdbx_description
1 polymer ?
#
loop_
_entity_poly.entity_id
_entity_poly.type
_entity_poly.pdbx_seq_one_letter_code
_entity_poly.pdbx_strand_id
1 'polypeptide(L)'
;MKKFLFYLFTLGLFSNYAFSSDSIYVARYKGDKACSISYTFDDGLAEQYTLAAPQLEKRGFRGTFCVNGAKVNKDNKHITDTTRVTWRQLKEMSDKGHEITNHGWAHKNFSRFPLEEIREDIVKNDSAILANTGVMPRTFFYPNNNK
;
A
#
# COMPACT_ATOMS: atom_id res chain seq x y z
N MET A 1 -37.71 -74.09 -24.83
CA MET A 1 -37.16 -73.33 -23.63
C MET A 1 -35.86 -72.64 -24.02
N LYS A 2 -35.92 -71.32 -24.29
CA LYS A 2 -34.73 -70.51 -24.68
C LYS A 2 -34.23 -69.79 -23.44
N LYS A 3 -33.01 -70.11 -23.01
CA LYS A 3 -32.32 -69.42 -21.92
C LYS A 3 -31.74 -68.13 -22.44
N PHE A 4 -32.21 -67.00 -21.94
CA PHE A 4 -31.62 -65.66 -22.16
C PHE A 4 -30.48 -65.48 -21.18
N LEU A 5 -29.27 -65.31 -21.72
CA LEU A 5 -28.09 -64.99 -20.95
C LEU A 5 -27.94 -63.44 -20.91
N PHE A 6 -28.12 -62.86 -19.73
CA PHE A 6 -27.94 -61.43 -19.50
C PHE A 6 -26.45 -61.17 -19.23
N TYR A 7 -25.75 -60.48 -20.15
CA TYR A 7 -24.40 -59.93 -19.90
C TYR A 7 -24.55 -58.62 -19.25
N LEU A 8 -24.14 -58.51 -17.99
CA LEU A 8 -24.03 -57.23 -17.26
C LEU A 8 -22.69 -56.61 -17.63
N PHE A 9 -22.72 -55.54 -18.44
CA PHE A 9 -21.53 -54.76 -18.79
C PHE A 9 -21.35 -53.73 -17.68
N THR A 10 -20.45 -53.96 -16.71
CA THR A 10 -20.03 -52.97 -15.73
C THR A 10 -19.02 -52.04 -16.36
N LEU A 11 -19.48 -50.85 -16.76
CA LEU A 11 -18.61 -49.76 -17.20
C LEU A 11 -17.90 -49.19 -15.97
N GLY A 12 -16.66 -49.58 -15.75
CA GLY A 12 -15.81 -49.00 -14.71
C GLY A 12 -15.44 -47.58 -15.11
N LEU A 13 -16.07 -46.59 -14.48
CA LEU A 13 -15.64 -45.21 -14.53
C LEU A 13 -14.33 -45.07 -13.74
N PHE A 14 -13.20 -45.23 -14.43
CA PHE A 14 -11.91 -44.78 -13.89
C PHE A 14 -11.89 -43.26 -13.87
N SER A 15 -12.25 -42.70 -12.73
CA SER A 15 -12.06 -41.30 -12.42
C SER A 15 -10.54 -41.05 -12.33
N ASN A 16 -9.95 -40.50 -13.39
CA ASN A 16 -8.58 -40.03 -13.36
C ASN A 16 -8.54 -38.80 -12.44
N TYR A 17 -8.26 -39.01 -11.16
CA TYR A 17 -7.83 -37.94 -10.28
C TYR A 17 -6.44 -37.51 -10.74
N ALA A 18 -6.39 -36.49 -11.60
CA ALA A 18 -5.15 -35.78 -11.83
C ALA A 18 -4.76 -35.08 -10.51
N PHE A 19 -3.83 -35.66 -9.79
CA PHE A 19 -3.13 -34.94 -8.73
C PHE A 19 -2.34 -33.82 -9.40
N SER A 20 -2.89 -32.62 -9.37
CA SER A 20 -2.09 -31.42 -9.61
C SER A 20 -1.05 -31.38 -8.49
N SER A 21 0.19 -31.66 -8.79
CA SER A 21 1.28 -31.36 -7.88
C SER A 21 1.45 -29.84 -7.90
N ASP A 22 0.75 -29.17 -6.99
CA ASP A 22 0.99 -27.74 -6.75
C ASP A 22 2.44 -27.59 -6.26
N SER A 23 3.34 -27.29 -7.18
CA SER A 23 4.72 -26.98 -6.82
C SER A 23 4.74 -25.64 -6.09
N ILE A 24 5.11 -25.68 -4.81
CA ILE A 24 5.36 -24.47 -4.03
C ILE A 24 6.64 -23.83 -4.57
N TYR A 25 6.56 -22.58 -4.99
CA TYR A 25 7.71 -21.78 -5.40
C TYR A 25 7.67 -20.41 -4.73
N VAL A 26 8.84 -19.80 -4.60
CA VAL A 26 8.97 -18.44 -4.08
C VAL A 26 8.88 -17.47 -5.24
N ALA A 27 7.77 -16.73 -5.33
CA ALA A 27 7.61 -15.68 -6.32
C ALA A 27 8.61 -14.53 -6.06
N ARG A 28 9.18 -13.95 -7.11
CA ARG A 28 10.14 -12.83 -7.00
C ARG A 28 9.46 -11.58 -6.48
N TYR A 29 8.29 -11.26 -7.04
CA TYR A 29 7.47 -10.11 -6.68
C TYR A 29 5.99 -10.50 -6.66
N LYS A 30 5.14 -9.65 -6.11
CA LYS A 30 3.68 -9.89 -6.03
C LYS A 30 3.13 -10.26 -7.42
N GLY A 31 2.43 -11.40 -7.50
CA GLY A 31 1.87 -11.93 -8.74
C GLY A 31 2.93 -12.47 -9.71
N ASP A 32 4.07 -12.93 -9.18
CA ASP A 32 5.19 -13.54 -9.91
C ASP A 32 5.73 -12.67 -11.06
N LYS A 33 5.77 -11.36 -10.83
CA LYS A 33 6.31 -10.41 -11.81
C LYS A 33 7.84 -10.48 -11.89
N ALA A 34 8.40 -10.18 -13.06
CA ALA A 34 9.84 -10.18 -13.28
C ALA A 34 10.58 -9.04 -12.57
N CYS A 35 9.90 -7.93 -12.35
CA CYS A 35 10.42 -6.76 -11.62
C CYS A 35 9.32 -6.03 -10.84
N SER A 36 9.73 -5.16 -9.91
CA SER A 36 8.86 -4.19 -9.26
C SER A 36 9.51 -2.80 -9.28
N ILE A 37 8.69 -1.77 -9.26
CA ILE A 37 9.10 -0.37 -9.16
C ILE A 37 8.36 0.23 -7.98
N SER A 38 9.08 0.89 -7.07
CA SER A 38 8.50 1.67 -5.98
C SER A 38 8.55 3.15 -6.33
N TYR A 39 7.39 3.79 -6.41
CA TYR A 39 7.28 5.24 -6.57
C TYR A 39 7.02 5.85 -5.20
N THR A 40 7.95 6.69 -4.72
CA THR A 40 7.86 7.38 -3.43
C THR A 40 7.84 8.89 -3.63
N PHE A 41 7.01 9.56 -2.85
CA PHE A 41 6.80 11.01 -2.92
C PHE A 41 6.80 11.58 -1.51
N ASP A 42 7.72 12.49 -1.23
CA ASP A 42 7.91 13.04 0.09
C ASP A 42 7.13 14.36 0.29
N ASP A 43 6.97 14.78 1.56
CA ASP A 43 6.47 16.07 2.02
C ASP A 43 4.97 16.37 1.84
N GLY A 44 4.18 15.54 1.20
CA GLY A 44 2.74 15.77 1.05
C GLY A 44 2.42 17.04 0.25
N LEU A 45 3.06 17.22 -0.91
CA LEU A 45 2.78 18.35 -1.80
C LEU A 45 1.43 18.22 -2.47
N ALA A 46 0.73 19.31 -2.75
CA ALA A 46 -0.60 19.30 -3.38
C ALA A 46 -0.61 18.59 -4.74
N GLU A 47 0.47 18.70 -5.52
CA GLU A 47 0.62 18.06 -6.82
C GLU A 47 0.67 16.53 -6.72
N GLN A 48 0.97 15.99 -5.56
CA GLN A 48 0.92 14.54 -5.35
C GLN A 48 -0.51 14.01 -5.47
N TYR A 49 -1.49 14.77 -4.99
CA TYR A 49 -2.91 14.45 -5.13
C TYR A 49 -3.46 14.85 -6.50
N THR A 50 -3.13 16.04 -6.99
CA THR A 50 -3.75 16.59 -8.20
C THR A 50 -3.15 16.05 -9.49
N LEU A 51 -1.89 15.59 -9.46
CA LEU A 51 -1.17 15.15 -10.64
C LEU A 51 -0.59 13.72 -10.48
N ALA A 52 0.25 13.47 -9.47
CA ALA A 52 1.01 12.22 -9.38
C ALA A 52 0.11 11.00 -9.19
N ALA A 53 -0.77 11.01 -8.18
CA ALA A 53 -1.66 9.90 -7.89
C ALA A 53 -2.59 9.56 -9.07
N PRO A 54 -3.30 10.52 -9.71
CA PRO A 54 -4.11 10.23 -10.89
C PRO A 54 -3.32 9.66 -12.08
N GLN A 55 -2.09 10.09 -12.28
CA GLN A 55 -1.24 9.55 -13.36
C GLN A 55 -0.79 8.12 -13.10
N LEU A 56 -0.53 7.76 -11.85
CA LEU A 56 -0.26 6.38 -11.45
C LEU A 56 -1.50 5.51 -11.59
N GLU A 57 -2.64 5.97 -11.07
CA GLU A 57 -3.94 5.29 -11.13
C GLU A 57 -4.34 4.94 -12.56
N LYS A 58 -4.23 5.91 -13.47
CA LYS A 58 -4.54 5.75 -14.91
C LYS A 58 -3.72 4.63 -15.57
N ARG A 59 -2.54 4.32 -15.03
CA ARG A 59 -1.63 3.28 -15.53
C ARG A 59 -1.68 1.98 -14.72
N GLY A 60 -2.61 1.88 -13.76
CA GLY A 60 -2.75 0.71 -12.89
C GLY A 60 -1.68 0.62 -11.80
N PHE A 61 -0.91 1.68 -11.59
CA PHE A 61 0.12 1.73 -10.54
C PHE A 61 -0.43 2.34 -9.25
N ARG A 62 0.33 2.12 -8.16
CA ARG A 62 0.15 2.78 -6.88
C ARG A 62 1.49 3.33 -6.44
N GLY A 63 1.45 4.41 -5.63
CA GLY A 63 2.63 5.03 -5.07
C GLY A 63 2.58 5.06 -3.55
N THR A 64 3.70 5.36 -2.94
CA THR A 64 3.88 5.60 -1.51
C THR A 64 4.08 7.10 -1.29
N PHE A 65 3.22 7.70 -0.48
CA PHE A 65 3.23 9.14 -0.18
C PHE A 65 3.61 9.36 1.28
N CYS A 66 4.79 9.92 1.47
CA CYS A 66 5.43 10.08 2.77
C CYS A 66 5.10 11.49 3.29
N VAL A 67 4.35 11.57 4.39
CA VAL A 67 3.80 12.85 4.84
C VAL A 67 4.31 13.28 6.21
N ASN A 68 4.43 14.59 6.37
CA ASN A 68 4.72 15.26 7.63
C ASN A 68 3.42 15.83 8.19
N GLY A 69 2.88 15.22 9.23
CA GLY A 69 1.57 15.59 9.75
C GLY A 69 1.46 17.06 10.19
N ALA A 70 2.56 17.67 10.63
CA ALA A 70 2.60 19.10 10.97
C ALA A 70 2.38 20.00 9.75
N LYS A 71 2.71 19.54 8.55
CA LYS A 71 2.61 20.30 7.30
C LYS A 71 1.33 20.00 6.51
N VAL A 72 0.61 18.93 6.84
CA VAL A 72 -0.66 18.60 6.19
C VAL A 72 -1.69 19.70 6.45
N ASN A 73 -2.38 20.14 5.40
CA ASN A 73 -3.42 21.16 5.51
C ASN A 73 -4.61 20.61 6.32
N LYS A 74 -4.91 21.25 7.45
CA LYS A 74 -5.87 20.77 8.45
C LYS A 74 -7.31 21.17 8.15
N ASP A 75 -7.53 22.23 7.39
CA ASP A 75 -8.87 22.77 7.16
C ASP A 75 -9.65 22.04 6.07
N ASN A 76 -9.00 21.14 5.34
CA ASN A 76 -9.55 20.38 4.21
C ASN A 76 -10.16 21.26 3.09
N LYS A 77 -9.96 22.55 3.12
CA LYS A 77 -10.55 23.53 2.19
C LYS A 77 -9.50 24.29 1.38
N HIS A 78 -8.22 24.10 1.67
CA HIS A 78 -7.09 24.86 1.07
C HIS A 78 -7.20 26.39 1.26
N ILE A 79 -7.74 26.82 2.38
CA ILE A 79 -7.87 28.25 2.64
C ILE A 79 -6.52 28.86 3.02
N THR A 80 -5.75 28.16 3.85
CA THR A 80 -4.51 28.67 4.43
C THR A 80 -3.25 28.22 3.72
N ASP A 81 -3.25 27.02 3.11
CA ASP A 81 -2.11 26.48 2.38
C ASP A 81 -2.58 25.60 1.21
N THR A 82 -2.42 26.11 0.00
CA THR A 82 -2.73 25.38 -1.24
C THR A 82 -1.56 24.53 -1.76
N THR A 83 -0.38 24.61 -1.11
CA THR A 83 0.82 23.88 -1.53
C THR A 83 0.90 22.48 -0.92
N ARG A 84 0.05 22.19 0.06
CA ARG A 84 0.02 20.91 0.79
C ARG A 84 -1.29 20.18 0.62
N VAL A 85 -1.21 18.85 0.63
CA VAL A 85 -2.41 17.98 0.66
C VAL A 85 -3.18 18.17 1.96
N THR A 86 -4.49 17.92 1.92
CA THR A 86 -5.35 17.82 3.10
C THR A 86 -5.43 16.39 3.59
N TRP A 87 -5.83 16.20 4.85
CA TRP A 87 -6.10 14.85 5.39
C TRP A 87 -7.20 14.11 4.60
N ARG A 88 -8.21 14.83 4.13
CA ARG A 88 -9.25 14.26 3.27
C ARG A 88 -8.67 13.71 1.96
N GLN A 89 -7.79 14.46 1.30
CA GLN A 89 -7.15 14.00 0.06
C GLN A 89 -6.25 12.79 0.32
N LEU A 90 -5.51 12.75 1.42
CA LEU A 90 -4.71 11.58 1.82
C LEU A 90 -5.59 10.35 2.08
N LYS A 91 -6.75 10.54 2.71
CA LYS A 91 -7.75 9.47 2.89
C LYS A 91 -8.24 8.94 1.54
N GLU A 92 -8.62 9.82 0.62
CA GLU A 92 -9.06 9.43 -0.72
C GLU A 92 -7.99 8.66 -1.49
N MET A 93 -6.72 9.08 -1.40
CA MET A 93 -5.58 8.35 -1.99
C MET A 93 -5.41 6.97 -1.35
N SER A 94 -5.49 6.89 -0.04
CA SER A 94 -5.42 5.63 0.70
C SER A 94 -6.54 4.66 0.29
N ASP A 95 -7.78 5.14 0.16
CA ASP A 95 -8.93 4.33 -0.25
C ASP A 95 -8.79 3.78 -1.67
N LYS A 96 -8.04 4.45 -2.52
CA LYS A 96 -7.68 4.00 -3.87
C LYS A 96 -6.48 3.04 -3.90
N GLY A 97 -5.92 2.72 -2.74
CA GLY A 97 -4.84 1.74 -2.57
C GLY A 97 -3.43 2.31 -2.67
N HIS A 98 -3.25 3.63 -2.63
CA HIS A 98 -1.95 4.23 -2.40
C HIS A 98 -1.54 4.04 -0.94
N GLU A 99 -0.24 3.91 -0.69
CA GLU A 99 0.29 3.90 0.67
C GLU A 99 0.49 5.34 1.15
N ILE A 100 -0.08 5.66 2.32
CA ILE A 100 0.21 6.89 3.06
C ILE A 100 1.11 6.51 4.22
N THR A 101 2.30 7.09 4.29
CA THR A 101 3.30 6.65 5.25
C THR A 101 4.02 7.81 5.93
N ASN A 102 4.87 7.46 6.89
CA ASN A 102 5.46 8.37 7.86
C ASN A 102 6.77 8.98 7.34
N HIS A 103 6.87 10.32 7.39
CA HIS A 103 8.06 11.10 7.08
C HIS A 103 8.49 12.00 8.26
N GLY A 104 8.18 11.56 9.49
CA GLY A 104 8.29 12.37 10.70
C GLY A 104 7.17 13.42 10.80
N TRP A 105 6.79 13.78 12.04
CA TRP A 105 5.75 14.78 12.27
C TRP A 105 6.20 16.17 11.79
N ALA A 106 7.36 16.60 12.28
CA ALA A 106 7.88 17.95 12.07
C ALA A 106 9.01 18.03 11.04
N HIS A 107 9.28 16.96 10.29
CA HIS A 107 10.41 16.88 9.33
C HIS A 107 11.77 17.18 10.00
N LYS A 108 12.00 16.67 11.20
CA LYS A 108 13.24 16.90 11.96
C LYS A 108 14.43 16.23 11.27
N ASN A 109 15.60 16.86 11.39
CA ASN A 109 16.86 16.20 11.06
C ASN A 109 17.26 15.30 12.25
N PHE A 110 17.07 14.00 12.12
CA PHE A 110 17.24 13.02 13.20
C PHE A 110 18.66 12.95 13.74
N SER A 111 19.69 13.34 12.97
CA SER A 111 21.06 13.39 13.48
C SER A 111 21.30 14.52 14.51
N ARG A 112 20.33 15.44 14.68
CA ARG A 112 20.45 16.63 15.56
C ARG A 112 19.54 16.61 16.77
N PHE A 113 18.78 15.55 16.97
CA PHE A 113 17.80 15.45 18.06
C PHE A 113 18.04 14.20 18.90
N PRO A 114 17.74 14.25 20.22
CA PRO A 114 17.77 13.08 21.08
C PRO A 114 16.81 11.99 20.59
N LEU A 115 17.15 10.72 20.88
CA LEU A 115 16.36 9.56 20.44
C LEU A 115 14.91 9.64 20.89
N GLU A 116 14.65 10.11 22.11
CA GLU A 116 13.29 10.23 22.62
C GLU A 116 12.44 11.21 21.83
N GLU A 117 12.99 12.37 21.47
CA GLU A 117 12.29 13.35 20.65
C GLU A 117 12.03 12.83 19.22
N ILE A 118 12.93 12.02 18.67
CA ILE A 118 12.74 11.34 17.38
C ILE A 118 11.60 10.35 17.50
N ARG A 119 11.59 9.55 18.57
CA ARG A 119 10.52 8.57 18.82
C ARG A 119 9.16 9.23 18.93
N GLU A 120 9.06 10.28 19.72
CA GLU A 120 7.81 11.06 19.86
C GLU A 120 7.33 11.62 18.51
N ASP A 121 8.23 12.16 17.71
CA ASP A 121 7.94 12.71 16.38
C ASP A 121 7.37 11.63 15.44
N ILE A 122 7.96 10.44 15.44
CA ILE A 122 7.50 9.30 14.65
C ILE A 122 6.14 8.83 15.13
N VAL A 123 5.98 8.53 16.42
CA VAL A 123 4.73 8.00 17.00
C VAL A 123 3.58 8.98 16.82
N LYS A 124 3.83 10.28 16.98
CA LYS A 124 2.83 11.33 16.74
C LYS A 124 2.34 11.32 15.30
N ASN A 125 3.23 11.15 14.35
CA ASN A 125 2.87 11.13 12.94
C ASN A 125 2.10 9.85 12.56
N ASP A 126 2.53 8.69 13.05
CA ASP A 126 1.81 7.41 12.89
C ASP A 126 0.36 7.52 13.40
N SER A 127 0.21 8.06 14.60
CA SER A 127 -1.10 8.26 15.22
C SER A 127 -1.99 9.20 14.40
N ALA A 128 -1.43 10.27 13.85
CA ALA A 128 -2.17 11.20 13.02
C ALA A 128 -2.59 10.58 11.68
N ILE A 129 -1.71 9.82 11.03
CA ILE A 129 -2.02 9.11 9.79
C ILE A 129 -3.13 8.09 10.04
N LEU A 130 -2.99 7.25 11.08
CA LEU A 130 -4.02 6.27 11.45
C LEU A 130 -5.37 6.94 11.72
N ALA A 131 -5.38 8.00 12.51
CA ALA A 131 -6.62 8.70 12.86
C ALA A 131 -7.35 9.30 11.65
N ASN A 132 -6.62 9.74 10.62
CA ASN A 132 -7.20 10.41 9.46
C ASN A 132 -7.43 9.48 8.26
N THR A 133 -6.63 8.43 8.09
CA THR A 133 -6.77 7.51 6.95
C THR A 133 -7.43 6.19 7.32
N GLY A 134 -7.41 5.81 8.59
CA GLY A 134 -7.84 4.50 9.08
C GLY A 134 -6.80 3.39 8.88
N VAL A 135 -5.62 3.71 8.37
CA VAL A 135 -4.56 2.74 8.06
C VAL A 135 -3.29 3.10 8.81
N MET A 136 -2.73 2.13 9.55
CA MET A 136 -1.43 2.31 10.21
C MET A 136 -0.31 2.29 9.17
N PRO A 137 0.62 3.29 9.19
CA PRO A 137 1.82 3.26 8.35
C PRO A 137 2.65 1.99 8.58
N ARG A 138 3.22 1.46 7.52
CA ARG A 138 4.08 0.25 7.58
C ARG A 138 5.53 0.52 7.24
N THR A 139 5.80 1.67 6.66
CA THR A 139 7.11 2.11 6.23
C THR A 139 7.43 3.48 6.82
N PHE A 140 8.70 3.80 6.90
CA PHE A 140 9.20 5.09 7.38
C PHE A 140 10.25 5.61 6.40
N PHE A 141 10.15 6.88 6.05
CA PHE A 141 11.12 7.58 5.21
C PHE A 141 11.83 8.66 6.03
N TYR A 142 13.16 8.61 6.03
CA TYR A 142 13.96 9.55 6.81
C TYR A 142 13.90 10.96 6.23
N PRO A 143 13.49 11.97 7.02
CA PRO A 143 13.61 13.38 6.61
C PRO A 143 15.06 13.76 6.35
N ASN A 144 15.29 14.63 5.35
CA ASN A 144 16.62 15.19 5.06
C ASN A 144 17.71 14.16 4.71
N ASN A 145 17.36 12.95 4.26
CA ASN A 145 18.29 11.86 3.96
C ASN A 145 19.25 11.50 5.12
N ASN A 146 18.90 11.81 6.35
CA ASN A 146 19.70 11.53 7.54
C ASN A 146 19.25 10.21 8.18
N LYS A 147 20.24 9.34 8.36
CA LYS A 147 20.12 8.03 9.01
C LYS A 147 20.46 8.13 10.48
#